data_51838efe3d0c7821b8f69ba1343386bf
#
_entry.id   51838efe3d0c7821b8f69ba1343386bf
#
_cell.length_a   1.000
_cell.length_b   1.000
_cell.length_c   1.000
_cell.angle_alpha   90.00
_cell.angle_beta   90.00
_cell.angle_gamma   90.00
#
_symmetry.space_group_name_H-M   'P 1'
#
loop_
_entity.id
_entity.type
_entity.pdbx_description
1 polymer ?
#
loop_
_entity_poly.entity_id
_entity_poly.type
_entity_poly.pdbx_seq_one_letter_code
_entity_poly.pdbx_strand_id
1 'polypeptide(L)'
;VPQRDPLLGIVMTPSMRSTLKYFWIVVALIAVQVGLGAVTAHYGVEGDGFFGIPLAKWLPYSVARTWHTQLGIFWIATAWLATGLFVAPAVAGKEPKGQRFGVNFLFTCLLIIVVGSLAGEWMGVQQKLGFVGNFWFGHQGYEYVDLGRFWQIFLFVGLFVWLFLMVRALWPAFKNPGPNRHLLALFVIAAAAIGSFYGAGLMWGRQTHLAMAEYWRWWVIHLWVEGFFEVFATVVIAFLFTRMGLLRTATATAAVIFSTAIYLGGGILGTMHHLYFSGTPTGVLAVGAIFSALEIVPLVLVGFEGYENLRLGKTKTWVSAYK
;
A
#
# COMPACT_ATOMS: atom_id res chain seq x y z
N VAL A 1 -30.22 -8.47 3.79
CA VAL A 1 -29.26 -8.12 4.86
C VAL A 1 -29.56 -9.01 6.07
N PRO A 2 -28.54 -9.67 6.65
CA PRO A 2 -28.69 -10.50 7.86
C PRO A 2 -29.32 -9.75 9.04
N GLN A 3 -29.98 -10.47 9.93
CA GLN A 3 -30.60 -9.83 11.10
C GLN A 3 -29.57 -9.37 12.13
N ARG A 4 -28.45 -10.04 12.21
CA ARG A 4 -27.30 -9.71 13.08
C ARG A 4 -26.07 -9.46 12.25
N ASP A 5 -25.19 -8.62 12.76
CA ASP A 5 -23.89 -8.36 12.11
C ASP A 5 -23.06 -9.64 12.01
N PRO A 6 -22.80 -10.14 10.80
CA PRO A 6 -22.01 -11.37 10.62
C PRO A 6 -20.54 -11.20 10.96
N LEU A 7 -20.03 -9.97 11.03
CA LEU A 7 -18.62 -9.71 11.37
C LEU A 7 -18.36 -9.90 12.88
N LEU A 8 -19.37 -9.71 13.73
CA LEU A 8 -19.26 -9.98 15.16
C LEU A 8 -19.06 -11.47 15.50
N GLY A 9 -19.36 -12.36 14.57
CA GLY A 9 -19.12 -13.81 14.72
C GLY A 9 -17.67 -14.22 14.43
N ILE A 10 -16.79 -13.31 14.03
CA ILE A 10 -15.38 -13.61 13.73
C ILE A 10 -14.64 -13.86 15.04
N VAL A 11 -14.13 -15.09 15.20
CA VAL A 11 -13.27 -15.45 16.33
C VAL A 11 -11.87 -14.95 16.10
N MET A 12 -11.40 -14.05 16.96
CA MET A 12 -10.06 -13.46 16.90
C MET A 12 -8.99 -14.49 17.24
N THR A 13 -8.20 -14.86 16.26
CA THR A 13 -7.01 -15.72 16.47
C THR A 13 -5.85 -14.95 17.13
N PRO A 14 -4.85 -15.63 17.73
CA PRO A 14 -3.68 -14.97 18.31
C PRO A 14 -2.89 -14.09 17.30
N SER A 15 -2.78 -14.50 16.03
CA SER A 15 -2.13 -13.68 15.00
C SER A 15 -2.94 -12.44 14.65
N MET A 16 -4.28 -12.56 14.55
CA MET A 16 -5.17 -11.39 14.30
C MET A 16 -5.04 -10.36 15.43
N ARG A 17 -4.97 -10.77 16.69
CA ARG A 17 -4.69 -9.85 17.81
C ARG A 17 -3.33 -9.18 17.68
N SER A 18 -2.32 -9.87 17.13
CA SER A 18 -0.99 -9.30 16.92
C SER A 18 -0.97 -8.27 15.76
N THR A 19 -1.94 -8.27 14.85
CA THR A 19 -2.03 -7.23 13.81
C THR A 19 -2.52 -5.89 14.35
N LEU A 20 -3.16 -5.84 15.51
CA LEU A 20 -3.64 -4.57 16.09
C LEU A 20 -2.52 -3.55 16.28
N LYS A 21 -1.31 -3.99 16.62
CA LYS A 21 -0.16 -3.10 16.77
C LYS A 21 0.29 -2.44 15.45
N TYR A 22 0.04 -3.10 14.30
CA TYR A 22 0.27 -2.48 12.99
C TYR A 22 -0.66 -1.29 12.78
N PHE A 23 -1.94 -1.43 13.12
CA PHE A 23 -2.89 -0.32 13.01
C PHE A 23 -2.53 0.85 13.93
N TRP A 24 -2.01 0.58 15.14
CA TRP A 24 -1.48 1.63 16.01
C TRP A 24 -0.28 2.34 15.41
N ILE A 25 0.63 1.60 14.78
CA ILE A 25 1.76 2.20 14.04
C ILE A 25 1.28 3.01 12.85
N VAL A 26 0.25 2.56 12.11
CA VAL A 26 -0.37 3.37 11.03
C VAL A 26 -0.81 4.73 11.56
N VAL A 27 -1.53 4.77 12.68
CA VAL A 27 -1.96 6.04 13.30
C VAL A 27 -0.76 6.91 13.70
N ALA A 28 0.28 6.32 14.27
CA ALA A 28 1.49 7.05 14.66
C ALA A 28 2.23 7.62 13.45
N LEU A 29 2.37 6.83 12.37
CA LEU A 29 3.02 7.27 11.12
C LEU A 29 2.25 8.41 10.44
N ILE A 30 0.90 8.35 10.42
CA ILE A 30 0.05 9.43 9.91
C ILE A 30 0.28 10.72 10.74
N ALA A 31 0.28 10.62 12.06
CA ALA A 31 0.48 11.78 12.92
C ALA A 31 1.84 12.44 12.68
N VAL A 32 2.91 11.65 12.55
CA VAL A 32 4.25 12.15 12.22
C VAL A 32 4.28 12.74 10.81
N GLN A 33 3.64 12.09 9.82
CA GLN A 33 3.56 12.59 8.46
C GLN A 33 2.88 13.96 8.40
N VAL A 34 1.74 14.13 9.07
CA VAL A 34 1.02 15.42 9.14
C VAL A 34 1.91 16.50 9.76
N GLY A 35 2.60 16.18 10.86
CA GLY A 35 3.56 17.10 11.49
C GLY A 35 4.68 17.52 10.53
N LEU A 36 5.29 16.58 9.82
CA LEU A 36 6.32 16.86 8.83
C LEU A 36 5.79 17.65 7.61
N GLY A 37 4.55 17.40 7.21
CA GLY A 37 3.88 18.18 6.16
C GLY A 37 3.72 19.64 6.59
N ALA A 38 3.31 19.88 7.83
CA ALA A 38 3.23 21.25 8.39
C ALA A 38 4.59 21.93 8.43
N VAL A 39 5.64 21.22 8.88
CA VAL A 39 7.03 21.73 8.88
C VAL A 39 7.49 22.06 7.45
N THR A 40 7.26 21.15 6.50
CA THR A 40 7.64 21.33 5.09
C THR A 40 6.96 22.55 4.48
N ALA A 41 5.67 22.72 4.73
CA ALA A 41 4.91 23.90 4.27
C ALA A 41 5.42 25.20 4.93
N HIS A 42 5.74 25.15 6.22
CA HIS A 42 6.22 26.30 6.96
C HIS A 42 7.59 26.82 6.46
N TYR A 43 8.48 25.93 6.02
CA TYR A 43 9.73 26.31 5.36
C TYR A 43 9.52 27.17 4.11
N GLY A 44 8.42 26.98 3.39
CA GLY A 44 8.05 27.84 2.27
C GLY A 44 7.69 29.27 2.65
N VAL A 45 7.41 29.53 3.92
CA VAL A 45 7.03 30.85 4.48
C VAL A 45 8.18 31.52 5.22
N GLU A 46 8.81 30.79 6.14
CA GLU A 46 9.89 31.33 7.00
C GLU A 46 11.31 31.01 6.52
N GLY A 47 11.47 30.18 5.49
CA GLY A 47 12.80 29.69 5.11
C GLY A 47 13.31 28.64 6.10
N ASP A 48 14.53 28.81 6.62
CA ASP A 48 15.20 27.83 7.47
C ASP A 48 14.68 27.75 8.92
N GLY A 49 13.75 28.62 9.28
CA GLY A 49 13.16 28.69 10.59
C GLY A 49 11.87 27.89 10.74
N PHE A 50 11.45 27.74 12.00
CA PHE A 50 10.13 27.23 12.37
C PHE A 50 9.69 27.95 13.63
N PHE A 51 8.89 29.03 13.50
CA PHE A 51 8.54 29.94 14.59
C PHE A 51 9.75 30.47 15.34
N GLY A 52 10.79 30.87 14.61
CA GLY A 52 12.05 31.41 15.18
C GLY A 52 13.03 30.34 15.67
N ILE A 53 12.68 29.04 15.62
CA ILE A 53 13.59 27.93 15.94
C ILE A 53 14.40 27.61 14.70
N PRO A 54 15.76 27.54 14.72
CA PRO A 54 16.59 27.21 13.57
C PRO A 54 16.53 25.69 13.28
N LEU A 55 15.35 25.20 12.93
CA LEU A 55 15.05 23.77 12.79
C LEU A 55 15.83 23.14 11.64
N ALA A 56 16.12 23.88 10.58
CA ALA A 56 16.85 23.39 9.42
C ALA A 56 18.25 22.85 9.72
N LYS A 57 18.86 23.22 10.85
CA LYS A 57 20.16 22.67 11.28
C LYS A 57 20.11 21.15 11.51
N TRP A 58 18.97 20.63 11.97
CA TRP A 58 18.79 19.21 12.27
C TRP A 58 17.81 18.52 11.33
N LEU A 59 16.81 19.24 10.86
CA LEU A 59 15.78 18.76 9.97
C LEU A 59 15.65 19.73 8.78
N PRO A 60 16.59 19.72 7.84
CA PRO A 60 16.51 20.58 6.66
C PRO A 60 15.30 20.24 5.80
N TYR A 61 14.86 21.20 4.97
CA TYR A 61 13.69 21.07 4.10
C TYR A 61 13.67 19.75 3.30
N SER A 62 14.79 19.38 2.70
CA SER A 62 14.91 18.13 1.90
C SER A 62 14.59 16.89 2.74
N VAL A 63 15.05 16.82 3.99
CA VAL A 63 14.74 15.72 4.92
C VAL A 63 13.27 15.74 5.31
N ALA A 64 12.75 16.91 5.72
CA ALA A 64 11.34 17.03 6.13
C ALA A 64 10.39 16.59 5.00
N ARG A 65 10.65 17.04 3.77
CA ARG A 65 9.89 16.69 2.58
C ARG A 65 10.01 15.20 2.24
N THR A 66 11.22 14.65 2.25
CA THR A 66 11.48 13.23 1.96
C THR A 66 10.76 12.34 2.99
N TRP A 67 10.94 12.63 4.27
CA TRP A 67 10.26 11.88 5.33
C TRP A 67 8.74 11.99 5.25
N HIS A 68 8.22 13.18 4.93
CA HIS A 68 6.78 13.37 4.74
C HIS A 68 6.23 12.44 3.63
N THR A 69 6.91 12.36 2.49
CA THR A 69 6.52 11.50 1.38
C THR A 69 6.67 10.01 1.73
N GLN A 70 7.82 9.62 2.31
CA GLN A 70 8.09 8.24 2.70
C GLN A 70 7.12 7.72 3.76
N LEU A 71 6.77 8.54 4.74
CA LEU A 71 5.80 8.16 5.76
C LEU A 71 4.41 7.93 5.18
N GLY A 72 4.03 8.66 4.13
CA GLY A 72 2.80 8.40 3.39
C GLY A 72 2.79 6.98 2.81
N ILE A 73 3.87 6.58 2.15
CA ILE A 73 4.02 5.24 1.60
C ILE A 73 4.04 4.18 2.72
N PHE A 74 4.77 4.43 3.81
CA PHE A 74 4.91 3.47 4.91
C PHE A 74 3.59 3.20 5.63
N TRP A 75 2.79 4.22 5.95
CA TRP A 75 1.53 3.95 6.66
C TRP A 75 0.49 3.29 5.76
N ILE A 76 0.43 3.66 4.46
CA ILE A 76 -0.44 3.00 3.49
C ILE A 76 -0.06 1.52 3.37
N ALA A 77 1.22 1.22 3.09
CA ALA A 77 1.70 -0.15 2.99
C ALA A 77 1.47 -0.95 4.29
N THR A 78 1.71 -0.34 5.45
CA THR A 78 1.50 -0.98 6.76
C THR A 78 0.01 -1.32 6.98
N ALA A 79 -0.90 -0.44 6.58
CA ALA A 79 -2.34 -0.70 6.67
C ALA A 79 -2.75 -1.91 5.81
N TRP A 80 -2.19 -2.02 4.61
CA TRP A 80 -2.43 -3.16 3.71
C TRP A 80 -1.82 -4.47 4.24
N LEU A 81 -0.60 -4.43 4.75
CA LEU A 81 0.04 -5.57 5.42
C LEU A 81 -0.84 -6.06 6.58
N ALA A 82 -1.30 -5.14 7.43
CA ALA A 82 -2.16 -5.47 8.56
C ALA A 82 -3.49 -6.08 8.10
N THR A 83 -4.13 -5.49 7.09
CA THR A 83 -5.39 -5.98 6.54
C THR A 83 -5.25 -7.39 5.99
N GLY A 84 -4.22 -7.66 5.18
CA GLY A 84 -3.96 -8.99 4.63
C GLY A 84 -3.72 -10.05 5.72
N LEU A 85 -2.90 -9.71 6.72
CA LEU A 85 -2.60 -10.60 7.85
C LEU A 85 -3.81 -10.84 8.78
N PHE A 86 -4.73 -9.89 8.85
CA PHE A 86 -5.96 -10.01 9.63
C PHE A 86 -7.03 -10.82 8.89
N VAL A 87 -7.27 -10.49 7.62
CA VAL A 87 -8.33 -11.11 6.81
C VAL A 87 -8.03 -12.58 6.52
N ALA A 88 -6.77 -12.94 6.29
CA ALA A 88 -6.41 -14.31 5.92
C ALA A 88 -6.85 -15.38 6.95
N PRO A 89 -6.54 -15.27 8.25
CA PRO A 89 -7.07 -16.18 9.26
C PRO A 89 -8.59 -16.07 9.46
N ALA A 90 -9.15 -14.86 9.30
CA ALA A 90 -10.60 -14.65 9.43
C ALA A 90 -11.38 -15.42 8.36
N VAL A 91 -10.87 -15.47 7.13
CA VAL A 91 -11.44 -16.24 6.00
C VAL A 91 -11.31 -17.74 6.23
N ALA A 92 -10.15 -18.19 6.71
CA ALA A 92 -9.88 -19.62 6.93
C ALA A 92 -10.53 -20.18 8.20
N GLY A 93 -10.97 -19.32 9.14
CA GLY A 93 -11.53 -19.69 10.44
C GLY A 93 -10.51 -20.30 11.42
N LYS A 94 -9.26 -20.39 11.04
CA LYS A 94 -8.15 -20.93 11.84
C LYS A 94 -6.81 -20.37 11.38
N GLU A 95 -5.78 -20.49 12.23
CA GLU A 95 -4.42 -20.10 11.86
C GLU A 95 -3.43 -21.27 11.95
N PRO A 96 -2.38 -21.28 11.10
CA PRO A 96 -1.30 -22.28 11.20
C PRO A 96 -0.46 -22.08 12.47
N LYS A 97 0.20 -23.16 12.93
CA LYS A 97 1.14 -23.08 14.05
C LYS A 97 2.25 -22.06 13.74
N GLY A 98 2.57 -21.19 14.69
CA GLY A 98 3.61 -20.16 14.53
C GLY A 98 3.20 -18.94 13.71
N GLN A 99 1.94 -18.79 13.28
CA GLN A 99 1.47 -17.61 12.54
C GLN A 99 1.70 -16.31 13.33
N ARG A 100 1.36 -16.31 14.63
CA ARG A 100 1.61 -15.17 15.51
C ARG A 100 3.10 -14.78 15.55
N PHE A 101 4.01 -15.75 15.59
CA PHE A 101 5.45 -15.46 15.55
C PHE A 101 5.83 -14.77 14.25
N GLY A 102 5.39 -15.29 13.10
CA GLY A 102 5.64 -14.67 11.78
C GLY A 102 5.12 -13.23 11.69
N VAL A 103 3.90 -12.98 12.18
CA VAL A 103 3.33 -11.63 12.26
C VAL A 103 4.17 -10.71 13.13
N ASN A 104 4.62 -11.18 14.30
CA ASN A 104 5.47 -10.39 15.19
C ASN A 104 6.86 -10.12 14.59
N PHE A 105 7.45 -11.13 13.94
CA PHE A 105 8.73 -10.99 13.24
C PHE A 105 8.64 -9.92 12.13
N LEU A 106 7.62 -10.01 11.28
CA LEU A 106 7.40 -9.02 10.21
C LEU A 106 7.19 -7.62 10.78
N PHE A 107 6.50 -7.49 11.91
CA PHE A 107 6.34 -6.21 12.59
C PHE A 107 7.69 -5.61 13.04
N THR A 108 8.56 -6.42 13.60
CA THR A 108 9.91 -5.98 13.98
C THR A 108 10.70 -5.54 12.75
N CYS A 109 10.63 -6.30 11.66
CA CYS A 109 11.24 -5.91 10.39
C CYS A 109 10.70 -4.58 9.87
N LEU A 110 9.39 -4.35 9.98
CA LEU A 110 8.75 -3.08 9.61
C LEU A 110 9.32 -1.90 10.43
N LEU A 111 9.46 -2.06 11.74
CA LEU A 111 10.04 -1.00 12.58
C LEU A 111 11.51 -0.73 12.21
N ILE A 112 12.29 -1.76 11.96
CA ILE A 112 13.70 -1.64 11.56
C ILE A 112 13.80 -0.87 10.24
N ILE A 113 12.96 -1.20 9.24
CA ILE A 113 13.04 -0.52 7.94
C ILE A 113 12.58 0.93 8.05
N VAL A 114 11.50 1.22 8.77
CA VAL A 114 11.01 2.60 8.93
C VAL A 114 12.07 3.46 9.60
N VAL A 115 12.57 3.04 10.76
CA VAL A 115 13.56 3.84 11.51
C VAL A 115 14.89 3.88 10.78
N GLY A 116 15.36 2.75 10.25
CA GLY A 116 16.66 2.66 9.61
C GLY A 116 16.73 3.43 8.28
N SER A 117 15.69 3.36 7.44
CA SER A 117 15.66 4.07 6.16
C SER A 117 15.57 5.58 6.36
N LEU A 118 14.69 6.06 7.25
CA LEU A 118 14.58 7.49 7.55
C LEU A 118 15.87 8.05 8.16
N ALA A 119 16.50 7.31 9.07
CA ALA A 119 17.82 7.69 9.61
C ALA A 119 18.89 7.70 8.49
N GLY A 120 18.87 6.73 7.59
CA GLY A 120 19.77 6.65 6.44
C GLY A 120 19.62 7.85 5.50
N GLU A 121 18.38 8.22 5.16
CA GLU A 121 18.09 9.41 4.35
C GLU A 121 18.62 10.69 5.02
N TRP A 122 18.37 10.85 6.32
CA TRP A 122 18.92 11.98 7.08
C TRP A 122 20.45 12.02 7.03
N MET A 123 21.10 10.88 7.24
CA MET A 123 22.58 10.79 7.16
C MET A 123 23.08 11.06 5.74
N GLY A 124 22.34 10.66 4.72
CA GLY A 124 22.67 10.91 3.32
C GLY A 124 22.61 12.39 2.98
N VAL A 125 21.54 13.08 3.35
CA VAL A 125 21.40 14.54 3.17
C VAL A 125 22.47 15.31 3.95
N GLN A 126 22.81 14.87 5.15
CA GLN A 126 23.89 15.45 5.97
C GLN A 126 25.31 15.07 5.48
N GLN A 127 25.41 14.38 4.33
CA GLN A 127 26.67 13.95 3.71
C GLN A 127 27.56 13.06 4.60
N LYS A 128 26.96 12.36 5.56
CA LYS A 128 27.69 11.48 6.52
C LYS A 128 28.03 10.10 5.96
N LEU A 129 27.42 9.70 4.86
CA LEU A 129 27.54 8.33 4.31
C LEU A 129 28.54 8.22 3.14
N GLY A 130 28.96 9.35 2.53
CA GLY A 130 29.69 9.31 1.26
C GLY A 130 28.88 8.70 0.12
N PHE A 131 29.44 8.63 -1.10
CA PHE A 131 28.70 8.16 -2.29
C PHE A 131 28.23 6.71 -2.21
N VAL A 132 29.08 5.81 -1.76
CA VAL A 132 28.75 4.38 -1.68
C VAL A 132 27.75 4.12 -0.57
N GLY A 133 28.01 4.68 0.60
CA GLY A 133 27.11 4.53 1.75
C GLY A 133 25.73 5.15 1.49
N ASN A 134 25.67 6.30 0.81
CA ASN A 134 24.41 6.93 0.45
C ASN A 134 23.56 6.09 -0.51
N PHE A 135 24.20 5.43 -1.50
CA PHE A 135 23.49 4.52 -2.40
C PHE A 135 22.88 3.32 -1.65
N TRP A 136 23.59 2.77 -0.67
CA TRP A 136 23.12 1.57 0.05
C TRP A 136 22.17 1.87 1.19
N PHE A 137 22.44 2.90 1.95
CA PHE A 137 21.72 3.17 3.21
C PHE A 137 21.04 4.52 3.29
N GLY A 138 21.32 5.44 2.34
CA GLY A 138 20.75 6.78 2.29
C GLY A 138 19.58 6.90 1.34
N HIS A 139 19.63 7.86 0.42
CA HIS A 139 18.59 8.17 -0.58
C HIS A 139 19.00 7.95 -2.03
N GLN A 140 20.07 7.23 -2.29
CA GLN A 140 20.58 6.88 -3.63
C GLN A 140 20.93 8.08 -4.55
N GLY A 141 20.89 9.30 -4.07
CA GLY A 141 21.07 10.53 -4.85
C GLY A 141 19.75 11.22 -5.25
N TYR A 142 18.61 10.69 -4.87
CA TYR A 142 17.29 11.26 -5.13
C TYR A 142 16.64 11.78 -3.85
N GLU A 143 15.82 12.83 -3.95
CA GLU A 143 15.30 13.56 -2.80
C GLU A 143 14.20 12.84 -2.03
N TYR A 144 13.40 12.03 -2.70
CA TYR A 144 12.21 11.44 -2.09
C TYR A 144 11.87 10.13 -2.80
N VAL A 145 11.15 9.26 -2.23
CA VAL A 145 10.68 7.98 -2.78
C VAL A 145 11.74 6.88 -2.76
N ASP A 146 13.01 7.20 -3.05
CA ASP A 146 14.06 6.19 -3.14
C ASP A 146 14.74 5.96 -1.81
N LEU A 147 14.46 4.84 -1.21
CA LEU A 147 15.23 4.33 -0.08
C LEU A 147 16.59 3.82 -0.55
N GLY A 148 17.59 3.83 0.32
CA GLY A 148 18.85 3.15 0.05
C GLY A 148 18.63 1.71 -0.40
N ARG A 149 19.47 1.21 -1.32
CA ARG A 149 19.33 -0.11 -1.95
C ARG A 149 19.18 -1.26 -0.95
N PHE A 150 19.88 -1.18 0.18
CA PHE A 150 19.73 -2.16 1.27
C PHE A 150 18.29 -2.20 1.78
N TRP A 151 17.68 -1.04 2.02
CA TRP A 151 16.32 -0.94 2.52
C TRP A 151 15.28 -1.39 1.50
N GLN A 152 15.53 -1.12 0.21
CA GLN A 152 14.68 -1.63 -0.87
C GLN A 152 14.68 -3.16 -0.92
N ILE A 153 15.86 -3.78 -0.85
CA ILE A 153 15.98 -5.25 -0.82
C ILE A 153 15.30 -5.81 0.44
N PHE A 154 15.51 -5.18 1.58
CA PHE A 154 14.92 -5.60 2.84
C PHE A 154 13.38 -5.54 2.78
N LEU A 155 12.82 -4.46 2.21
CA LEU A 155 11.39 -4.31 2.01
C LEU A 155 10.85 -5.33 0.99
N PHE A 156 11.55 -5.55 -0.11
CA PHE A 156 11.20 -6.57 -1.11
C PHE A 156 11.08 -7.96 -0.49
N VAL A 157 12.07 -8.38 0.28
CA VAL A 157 12.02 -9.65 1.02
C VAL A 157 10.87 -9.66 2.02
N GLY A 158 10.65 -8.55 2.74
CA GLY A 158 9.55 -8.39 3.69
C GLY A 158 8.17 -8.58 3.06
N LEU A 159 7.96 -8.08 1.83
CA LEU A 159 6.70 -8.27 1.09
C LEU A 159 6.46 -9.75 0.73
N PHE A 160 7.50 -10.51 0.40
CA PHE A 160 7.36 -11.95 0.16
C PHE A 160 7.16 -12.76 1.45
N VAL A 161 7.74 -12.33 2.57
CA VAL A 161 7.42 -12.90 3.89
C VAL A 161 5.95 -12.64 4.23
N TRP A 162 5.44 -11.44 3.99
CA TRP A 162 4.02 -11.12 4.14
C TRP A 162 3.13 -12.01 3.26
N LEU A 163 3.45 -12.12 1.96
CA LEU A 163 2.73 -12.98 1.02
C LEU A 163 2.71 -14.45 1.52
N PHE A 164 3.85 -14.96 1.95
CA PHE A 164 3.95 -16.31 2.51
C PHE A 164 3.03 -16.50 3.73
N LEU A 165 3.04 -15.56 4.68
CA LEU A 165 2.19 -15.62 5.86
C LEU A 165 0.70 -15.59 5.52
N MET A 166 0.31 -14.76 4.55
CA MET A 166 -1.05 -14.68 4.05
C MET A 166 -1.50 -15.98 3.38
N VAL A 167 -0.74 -16.44 2.36
CA VAL A 167 -1.08 -17.66 1.60
C VAL A 167 -1.14 -18.86 2.52
N ARG A 168 -0.20 -18.98 3.43
CA ARG A 168 -0.18 -20.06 4.44
C ARG A 168 -1.43 -20.06 5.33
N ALA A 169 -1.89 -18.88 5.75
CA ALA A 169 -3.10 -18.74 6.54
C ALA A 169 -4.37 -19.05 5.71
N LEU A 170 -4.39 -18.67 4.43
CA LEU A 170 -5.50 -18.92 3.51
C LEU A 170 -5.56 -20.35 2.97
N TRP A 171 -4.48 -21.13 3.10
CA TRP A 171 -4.35 -22.45 2.49
C TRP A 171 -5.54 -23.40 2.75
N PRO A 172 -6.13 -23.44 3.96
CA PRO A 172 -7.32 -24.24 4.20
C PRO A 172 -8.55 -23.82 3.40
N ALA A 173 -8.70 -22.52 3.12
CA ALA A 173 -9.79 -22.00 2.31
C ALA A 173 -9.62 -22.34 0.83
N PHE A 174 -8.39 -22.49 0.33
CA PHE A 174 -8.12 -22.98 -1.03
C PHE A 174 -8.45 -24.45 -1.22
N LYS A 175 -8.26 -25.26 -0.18
CA LYS A 175 -8.58 -26.71 -0.25
C LYS A 175 -10.08 -26.98 -0.32
N ASN A 176 -10.90 -26.11 0.28
CA ASN A 176 -12.35 -26.21 0.29
C ASN A 176 -12.95 -24.88 -0.20
N PRO A 177 -12.80 -24.54 -1.48
CA PRO A 177 -13.24 -23.26 -2.00
C PRO A 177 -14.76 -23.20 -2.05
N GLY A 178 -15.33 -22.27 -1.29
CA GLY A 178 -16.75 -21.92 -1.38
C GLY A 178 -17.04 -20.99 -2.57
N PRO A 179 -18.21 -20.33 -2.60
CA PRO A 179 -18.62 -19.42 -3.68
C PRO A 179 -17.65 -18.23 -3.89
N ASN A 180 -16.82 -17.90 -2.91
CA ASN A 180 -15.84 -16.80 -2.96
C ASN A 180 -14.48 -17.21 -3.55
N ARG A 181 -14.36 -18.35 -4.21
CA ARG A 181 -13.10 -18.89 -4.76
C ARG A 181 -12.36 -17.87 -5.63
N HIS A 182 -13.06 -17.16 -6.50
CA HIS A 182 -12.46 -16.18 -7.41
C HIS A 182 -11.93 -14.95 -6.67
N LEU A 183 -12.69 -14.44 -5.70
CA LEU A 183 -12.24 -13.34 -4.85
C LEU A 183 -10.99 -13.71 -4.05
N LEU A 184 -10.94 -14.94 -3.53
CA LEU A 184 -9.79 -15.46 -2.81
C LEU A 184 -8.55 -15.57 -3.71
N ALA A 185 -8.72 -16.06 -4.94
CA ALA A 185 -7.64 -16.14 -5.91
C ALA A 185 -7.12 -14.75 -6.29
N LEU A 186 -8.02 -13.80 -6.59
CA LEU A 186 -7.66 -12.42 -6.91
C LEU A 186 -6.93 -11.73 -5.76
N PHE A 187 -7.35 -11.97 -4.51
CA PHE A 187 -6.67 -11.44 -3.33
C PHE A 187 -5.21 -11.89 -3.26
N VAL A 188 -4.93 -13.17 -3.50
CA VAL A 188 -3.56 -13.69 -3.48
C VAL A 188 -2.76 -13.22 -4.70
N ILE A 189 -3.38 -13.17 -5.89
CA ILE A 189 -2.73 -12.66 -7.10
C ILE A 189 -2.35 -11.20 -6.92
N ALA A 190 -3.25 -10.36 -6.40
CA ALA A 190 -2.96 -8.95 -6.10
C ALA A 190 -1.80 -8.81 -5.10
N ALA A 191 -1.80 -9.58 -4.03
CA ALA A 191 -0.73 -9.56 -3.05
C ALA A 191 0.62 -10.01 -3.64
N ALA A 192 0.63 -11.03 -4.49
CA ALA A 192 1.83 -11.48 -5.20
C ALA A 192 2.34 -10.42 -6.18
N ALA A 193 1.44 -9.75 -6.88
CA ALA A 193 1.77 -8.66 -7.80
C ALA A 193 2.36 -7.46 -7.06
N ILE A 194 1.80 -7.06 -5.91
CA ILE A 194 2.35 -6.01 -5.04
C ILE A 194 3.82 -6.30 -4.71
N GLY A 195 4.13 -7.52 -4.27
CA GLY A 195 5.51 -7.91 -3.99
C GLY A 195 6.41 -7.87 -5.23
N SER A 196 5.93 -8.40 -6.36
CA SER A 196 6.70 -8.50 -7.61
C SER A 196 6.98 -7.14 -8.24
N PHE A 197 5.99 -6.26 -8.33
CA PHE A 197 6.17 -4.92 -8.93
C PHE A 197 7.06 -4.00 -8.10
N TYR A 198 7.10 -4.19 -6.78
CA TYR A 198 8.10 -3.48 -5.98
C TYR A 198 9.53 -3.77 -6.43
N GLY A 199 9.79 -4.96 -6.95
CA GLY A 199 11.09 -5.36 -7.52
C GLY A 199 11.54 -4.52 -8.71
N ALA A 200 10.65 -3.78 -9.39
CA ALA A 200 11.02 -2.85 -10.45
C ALA A 200 11.96 -1.74 -9.96
N GLY A 201 11.87 -1.35 -8.69
CA GLY A 201 12.80 -0.40 -8.06
C GLY A 201 14.25 -0.90 -7.96
N LEU A 202 14.48 -2.20 -8.18
CA LEU A 202 15.81 -2.80 -8.21
C LEU A 202 16.43 -2.83 -9.62
N MET A 203 15.69 -2.41 -10.66
CA MET A 203 16.12 -2.48 -12.07
C MET A 203 17.04 -1.34 -12.50
N TRP A 204 17.37 -0.41 -11.63
CA TRP A 204 18.27 0.69 -11.90
C TRP A 204 19.38 0.78 -10.84
N GLY A 205 20.47 1.44 -11.17
CA GLY A 205 21.65 1.54 -10.32
C GLY A 205 22.33 2.91 -10.44
N ARG A 206 23.49 3.05 -9.82
CA ARG A 206 24.23 4.31 -9.67
C ARG A 206 24.58 5.03 -10.97
N GLN A 207 24.67 4.30 -12.07
CA GLN A 207 25.05 4.85 -13.39
C GLN A 207 23.90 4.85 -14.39
N THR A 208 22.69 4.55 -13.94
CA THR A 208 21.53 4.55 -14.81
C THR A 208 21.15 5.99 -15.16
N HIS A 209 20.87 6.23 -16.44
CA HIS A 209 20.40 7.54 -16.90
C HIS A 209 19.08 7.90 -16.21
N LEU A 210 18.89 9.18 -15.86
CA LEU A 210 17.73 9.66 -15.12
C LEU A 210 16.39 9.23 -15.75
N ALA A 211 16.23 9.33 -17.08
CA ALA A 211 15.00 8.93 -17.75
C ALA A 211 14.66 7.44 -17.54
N MET A 212 15.66 6.56 -17.48
CA MET A 212 15.45 5.13 -17.21
C MET A 212 15.21 4.85 -15.72
N ALA A 213 15.85 5.62 -14.82
CA ALA A 213 15.57 5.54 -13.39
C ALA A 213 14.12 5.98 -13.10
N GLU A 214 13.66 7.08 -13.73
CA GLU A 214 12.26 7.55 -13.66
C GLU A 214 11.27 6.50 -14.17
N TYR A 215 11.57 5.86 -15.31
CA TYR A 215 10.72 4.81 -15.86
C TYR A 215 10.50 3.68 -14.84
N TRP A 216 11.56 3.11 -14.28
CA TRP A 216 11.46 2.03 -13.29
C TRP A 216 10.87 2.49 -11.95
N ARG A 217 11.18 3.71 -11.52
CA ARG A 217 10.59 4.31 -10.32
C ARG A 217 9.08 4.38 -10.44
N TRP A 218 8.55 4.84 -11.58
CA TRP A 218 7.12 4.96 -11.80
C TRP A 218 6.44 3.62 -12.02
N TRP A 219 7.15 2.60 -12.49
CA TRP A 219 6.66 1.22 -12.41
C TRP A 219 6.39 0.79 -10.98
N VAL A 220 7.25 1.15 -10.02
CA VAL A 220 6.99 0.89 -8.61
C VAL A 220 5.80 1.72 -8.14
N ILE A 221 5.86 3.04 -8.30
CA ILE A 221 4.89 3.94 -7.67
C ILE A 221 3.50 3.75 -8.28
N HIS A 222 3.37 3.78 -9.60
CA HIS A 222 2.09 3.69 -10.27
C HIS A 222 1.52 2.26 -10.19
N LEU A 223 2.23 1.24 -10.65
CA LEU A 223 1.71 -0.12 -10.68
C LEU A 223 1.61 -0.77 -9.30
N TRP A 224 2.51 -0.44 -8.40
CA TRP A 224 2.49 -0.98 -7.05
C TRP A 224 1.38 -0.33 -6.21
N VAL A 225 1.26 1.01 -6.25
CA VAL A 225 0.29 1.76 -5.44
C VAL A 225 -1.05 1.87 -6.15
N GLU A 226 -1.10 2.49 -7.32
CA GLU A 226 -2.35 2.80 -8.03
C GLU A 226 -2.93 1.57 -8.75
N GLY A 227 -2.12 0.61 -9.16
CA GLY A 227 -2.60 -0.60 -9.78
C GLY A 227 -3.00 -1.67 -8.75
N PHE A 228 -2.02 -2.35 -8.17
CA PHE A 228 -2.29 -3.58 -7.42
C PHE A 228 -2.75 -3.37 -5.97
N PHE A 229 -2.38 -2.28 -5.30
CA PHE A 229 -2.99 -1.97 -4.02
C PHE A 229 -4.47 -1.63 -4.17
N GLU A 230 -4.88 -0.97 -5.25
CA GLU A 230 -6.28 -0.69 -5.52
C GLU A 230 -7.09 -1.96 -5.82
N VAL A 231 -6.53 -2.89 -6.60
CA VAL A 231 -7.13 -4.22 -6.80
C VAL A 231 -7.29 -4.93 -5.46
N PHE A 232 -6.27 -4.92 -4.62
CA PHE A 232 -6.32 -5.50 -3.28
C PHE A 232 -7.43 -4.87 -2.43
N ALA A 233 -7.51 -3.53 -2.42
CA ALA A 233 -8.55 -2.78 -1.73
C ALA A 233 -9.95 -3.17 -2.19
N THR A 234 -10.16 -3.18 -3.50
CA THR A 234 -11.44 -3.52 -4.12
C THR A 234 -11.87 -4.94 -3.77
N VAL A 235 -10.94 -5.90 -3.79
CA VAL A 235 -11.22 -7.29 -3.37
C VAL A 235 -11.63 -7.38 -1.90
N VAL A 236 -10.92 -6.68 -1.00
CA VAL A 236 -11.23 -6.67 0.44
C VAL A 236 -12.60 -6.04 0.69
N ILE A 237 -12.90 -4.90 0.07
CA ILE A 237 -14.19 -4.22 0.20
C ILE A 237 -15.32 -5.11 -0.33
N ALA A 238 -15.15 -5.69 -1.51
CA ALA A 238 -16.13 -6.60 -2.12
C ALA A 238 -16.37 -7.83 -1.23
N PHE A 239 -15.32 -8.40 -0.65
CA PHE A 239 -15.42 -9.50 0.31
C PHE A 239 -16.21 -9.09 1.55
N LEU A 240 -15.91 -7.95 2.17
CA LEU A 240 -16.61 -7.46 3.35
C LEU A 240 -18.09 -7.20 3.05
N PHE A 241 -18.40 -6.54 1.94
CA PHE A 241 -19.79 -6.28 1.54
C PHE A 241 -20.56 -7.55 1.25
N THR A 242 -19.92 -8.55 0.66
CA THR A 242 -20.51 -9.88 0.46
C THR A 242 -20.79 -10.56 1.80
N ARG A 243 -19.85 -10.50 2.75
CA ARG A 243 -20.03 -11.06 4.10
C ARG A 243 -21.14 -10.36 4.89
N MET A 244 -21.29 -9.05 4.71
CA MET A 244 -22.38 -8.26 5.32
C MET A 244 -23.73 -8.47 4.62
N GLY A 245 -23.77 -9.21 3.50
CA GLY A 245 -24.98 -9.42 2.71
C GLY A 245 -25.47 -8.16 1.98
N LEU A 246 -24.58 -7.20 1.73
CA LEU A 246 -24.86 -5.99 0.96
C LEU A 246 -24.67 -6.20 -0.54
N LEU A 247 -23.79 -7.15 -0.94
CA LEU A 247 -23.57 -7.54 -2.33
C LEU A 247 -23.78 -9.04 -2.51
N ARG A 248 -24.26 -9.44 -3.71
CA ARG A 248 -24.25 -10.83 -4.12
C ARG A 248 -22.83 -11.22 -4.55
N THR A 249 -22.41 -12.44 -4.25
CA THR A 249 -21.08 -12.94 -4.60
C THR A 249 -20.79 -12.83 -6.10
N ALA A 250 -21.77 -13.13 -6.96
CA ALA A 250 -21.59 -13.03 -8.41
C ALA A 250 -21.31 -11.60 -8.86
N THR A 251 -22.06 -10.63 -8.38
CA THR A 251 -21.86 -9.20 -8.67
C THR A 251 -20.50 -8.70 -8.14
N ALA A 252 -20.16 -9.06 -6.91
CA ALA A 252 -18.86 -8.73 -6.32
C ALA A 252 -17.70 -9.28 -7.15
N THR A 253 -17.79 -10.55 -7.57
CA THR A 253 -16.77 -11.20 -8.41
C THR A 253 -16.65 -10.53 -9.77
N ALA A 254 -17.77 -10.23 -10.45
CA ALA A 254 -17.77 -9.57 -11.76
C ALA A 254 -17.15 -8.16 -11.67
N ALA A 255 -17.52 -7.38 -10.65
CA ALA A 255 -16.98 -6.04 -10.42
C ALA A 255 -15.46 -6.07 -10.15
N VAL A 256 -14.99 -7.02 -9.32
CA VAL A 256 -13.55 -7.15 -9.02
C VAL A 256 -12.77 -7.63 -10.24
N ILE A 257 -13.28 -8.57 -11.04
CA ILE A 257 -12.62 -8.99 -12.28
C ILE A 257 -12.55 -7.83 -13.27
N PHE A 258 -13.61 -7.06 -13.42
CA PHE A 258 -13.63 -5.87 -14.28
C PHE A 258 -12.61 -4.81 -13.79
N SER A 259 -12.59 -4.54 -12.49
CA SER A 259 -11.60 -3.67 -11.85
C SER A 259 -10.17 -4.15 -12.16
N THR A 260 -9.90 -5.43 -11.94
CA THR A 260 -8.57 -6.03 -12.21
C THR A 260 -8.18 -5.92 -13.69
N ALA A 261 -9.12 -6.12 -14.61
CA ALA A 261 -8.84 -5.98 -16.04
C ALA A 261 -8.49 -4.54 -16.43
N ILE A 262 -9.21 -3.57 -15.88
CA ILE A 262 -8.92 -2.13 -16.08
C ILE A 262 -7.55 -1.78 -15.47
N TYR A 263 -7.26 -2.18 -14.24
CA TYR A 263 -5.98 -1.89 -13.58
C TYR A 263 -4.79 -2.58 -14.24
N LEU A 264 -4.95 -3.82 -14.73
CA LEU A 264 -3.89 -4.49 -15.48
C LEU A 264 -3.70 -3.90 -16.88
N GLY A 265 -4.79 -3.71 -17.63
CA GLY A 265 -4.73 -3.16 -18.98
C GLY A 265 -4.42 -1.66 -18.97
N GLY A 266 -5.18 -0.90 -18.18
CA GLY A 266 -5.06 0.56 -18.09
C GLY A 266 -3.85 1.01 -17.29
N GLY A 267 -3.52 0.35 -16.18
CA GLY A 267 -2.44 0.75 -15.29
C GLY A 267 -1.06 0.67 -15.94
N ILE A 268 -0.79 -0.36 -16.77
CA ILE A 268 0.48 -0.46 -17.50
C ILE A 268 0.63 0.71 -18.46
N LEU A 269 -0.41 1.03 -19.24
CA LEU A 269 -0.41 2.16 -20.16
C LEU A 269 -0.50 3.51 -19.41
N GLY A 270 -1.23 3.54 -18.31
CA GLY A 270 -1.37 4.68 -17.42
C GLY A 270 -0.06 5.16 -16.84
N THR A 271 0.89 4.25 -16.56
CA THR A 271 2.23 4.58 -16.03
C THR A 271 2.91 5.69 -16.83
N MET A 272 2.65 5.79 -18.13
CA MET A 272 3.29 6.75 -19.02
C MET A 272 2.97 8.22 -18.69
N HIS A 273 1.88 8.53 -18.00
CA HIS A 273 1.55 9.90 -17.61
C HIS A 273 2.51 10.46 -16.54
N HIS A 274 3.19 9.60 -15.80
CA HIS A 274 4.21 10.01 -14.83
C HIS A 274 5.55 10.39 -15.46
N LEU A 275 5.74 10.11 -16.75
CA LEU A 275 6.99 10.37 -17.46
C LEU A 275 7.04 11.76 -18.11
N TYR A 276 6.30 12.72 -17.57
CA TYR A 276 6.14 14.07 -18.14
C TYR A 276 7.48 14.78 -18.38
N PHE A 277 8.41 14.68 -17.45
CA PHE A 277 9.71 15.36 -17.52
C PHE A 277 10.84 14.51 -18.11
N SER A 278 10.57 13.30 -18.59
CA SER A 278 11.57 12.39 -19.14
C SER A 278 11.82 12.52 -20.64
N GLY A 279 11.19 13.52 -21.29
CA GLY A 279 11.28 13.73 -22.74
C GLY A 279 10.36 12.84 -23.57
N THR A 280 9.37 12.20 -22.94
CA THR A 280 8.37 11.36 -23.62
C THR A 280 7.45 12.19 -24.51
N PRO A 281 7.12 11.76 -25.75
CA PRO A 281 6.20 12.46 -26.64
C PRO A 281 4.82 12.71 -26.02
N THR A 282 4.22 13.86 -26.29
CA THR A 282 2.91 14.26 -25.74
C THR A 282 1.81 13.23 -25.99
N GLY A 283 1.82 12.55 -27.15
CA GLY A 283 0.83 11.51 -27.46
C GLY A 283 0.87 10.33 -26.49
N VAL A 284 2.07 9.93 -26.05
CA VAL A 284 2.26 8.86 -25.05
C VAL A 284 1.71 9.29 -23.69
N LEU A 285 1.99 10.53 -23.28
CA LEU A 285 1.46 11.12 -22.05
C LEU A 285 -0.06 11.19 -22.05
N ALA A 286 -0.65 11.62 -23.18
CA ALA A 286 -2.11 11.72 -23.34
C ALA A 286 -2.78 10.34 -23.23
N VAL A 287 -2.23 9.32 -23.88
CA VAL A 287 -2.73 7.95 -23.76
C VAL A 287 -2.62 7.46 -22.31
N GLY A 288 -1.49 7.70 -21.66
CA GLY A 288 -1.30 7.36 -20.25
C GLY A 288 -2.34 8.02 -19.34
N ALA A 289 -2.61 9.30 -19.53
CA ALA A 289 -3.60 10.05 -18.76
C ALA A 289 -5.05 9.52 -18.97
N ILE A 290 -5.41 9.13 -20.19
CA ILE A 290 -6.73 8.55 -20.47
C ILE A 290 -6.90 7.22 -19.73
N PHE A 291 -5.91 6.33 -19.82
CA PHE A 291 -5.99 5.01 -19.17
C PHE A 291 -5.97 5.12 -17.64
N SER A 292 -5.19 6.05 -17.08
CA SER A 292 -5.23 6.29 -15.64
C SER A 292 -6.60 6.83 -15.19
N ALA A 293 -7.21 7.74 -15.93
CA ALA A 293 -8.55 8.24 -15.61
C ALA A 293 -9.63 7.13 -15.65
N LEU A 294 -9.47 6.11 -16.49
CA LEU A 294 -10.41 4.98 -16.56
C LEU A 294 -10.38 4.09 -15.32
N GLU A 295 -9.32 4.12 -14.52
CA GLU A 295 -9.16 3.30 -13.30
C GLU A 295 -10.20 3.64 -12.23
N ILE A 296 -10.73 4.86 -12.20
CA ILE A 296 -11.78 5.25 -11.25
C ILE A 296 -13.14 4.56 -11.53
N VAL A 297 -13.38 4.14 -12.78
CA VAL A 297 -14.71 3.62 -13.21
C VAL A 297 -15.15 2.39 -12.42
N PRO A 298 -14.32 1.34 -12.26
CA PRO A 298 -14.71 0.16 -11.49
C PRO A 298 -15.01 0.49 -10.03
N LEU A 299 -14.23 1.36 -9.41
CA LEU A 299 -14.41 1.76 -8.01
C LEU A 299 -15.73 2.50 -7.81
N VAL A 300 -16.07 3.42 -8.71
CA VAL A 300 -17.35 4.15 -8.70
C VAL A 300 -18.52 3.18 -8.87
N LEU A 301 -18.43 2.21 -9.76
CA LEU A 301 -19.49 1.22 -9.96
C LEU A 301 -19.73 0.36 -8.71
N VAL A 302 -18.68 -0.11 -8.04
CA VAL A 302 -18.79 -0.87 -6.78
C VAL A 302 -19.40 0.00 -5.68
N GLY A 303 -18.95 1.24 -5.57
CA GLY A 303 -19.47 2.21 -4.59
C GLY A 303 -20.93 2.54 -4.84
N PHE A 304 -21.31 2.74 -6.09
CA PHE A 304 -22.70 3.03 -6.49
C PHE A 304 -23.64 1.85 -6.17
N GLU A 305 -23.24 0.62 -6.48
CA GLU A 305 -24.05 -0.56 -6.18
C GLU A 305 -24.20 -0.76 -4.66
N GLY A 306 -23.14 -0.55 -3.89
CA GLY A 306 -23.19 -0.55 -2.43
C GLY A 306 -24.17 0.49 -1.88
N TYR A 307 -24.12 1.71 -2.41
CA TYR A 307 -25.02 2.80 -2.05
C TYR A 307 -26.48 2.49 -2.38
N GLU A 308 -26.76 2.00 -3.59
CA GLU A 308 -28.13 1.62 -4.00
C GLU A 308 -28.71 0.51 -3.10
N ASN A 309 -27.92 -0.49 -2.77
CA ASN A 309 -28.34 -1.55 -1.86
C ASN A 309 -28.62 -1.03 -0.43
N LEU A 310 -27.85 -0.06 0.05
CA LEU A 310 -28.09 0.61 1.31
C LEU A 310 -29.36 1.48 1.29
N ARG A 311 -29.66 2.11 0.16
CA ARG A 311 -30.82 2.98 -0.04
C ARG A 311 -32.11 2.19 -0.21
N LEU A 312 -32.10 1.14 -1.05
CA LEU A 312 -33.28 0.36 -1.39
C LEU A 312 -33.61 -0.71 -0.35
N GLY A 313 -32.63 -1.18 0.39
CA GLY A 313 -32.81 -2.15 1.46
C GLY A 313 -33.34 -1.49 2.75
N LYS A 314 -34.28 -2.13 3.43
CA LYS A 314 -34.58 -1.80 4.84
C LYS A 314 -33.35 -2.21 5.66
N THR A 315 -32.41 -1.28 5.81
CA THR A 315 -31.14 -1.53 6.52
C THR A 315 -31.40 -1.82 7.99
N LYS A 316 -30.78 -2.86 8.49
CA LYS A 316 -30.81 -3.16 9.93
C LYS A 316 -29.96 -2.11 10.68
N THR A 317 -30.33 -1.86 11.94
CA THR A 317 -29.65 -0.85 12.78
C THR A 317 -28.12 -1.03 12.86
N TRP A 318 -27.62 -2.27 12.86
CA TRP A 318 -26.20 -2.55 12.91
C TRP A 318 -25.41 -2.08 11.66
N VAL A 319 -26.08 -2.02 10.49
CA VAL A 319 -25.43 -1.53 9.25
C VAL A 319 -25.07 -0.05 9.37
N SER A 320 -25.80 0.72 10.18
CA SER A 320 -25.51 2.14 10.38
C SER A 320 -24.14 2.39 11.05
N ALA A 321 -23.60 1.42 11.77
CA ALA A 321 -22.28 1.51 12.37
C ALA A 321 -21.14 1.53 11.34
N TYR A 322 -21.41 1.09 10.09
CA TYR A 322 -20.43 1.05 8.99
C TYR A 322 -20.65 2.19 7.96
N LYS A 323 -21.61 3.08 8.19
CA LYS A 323 -21.83 4.27 7.35
C LYS A 323 -20.87 5.39 7.68
#